data_81f679c23ed419f0fbef3cd6627baa6d
#
_entry.id   81f679c23ed419f0fbef3cd6627baa6d
#
_cell.length_a   1.000
_cell.length_b   1.000
_cell.length_c   1.000
_cell.angle_alpha   90.00
_cell.angle_beta   90.00
_cell.angle_gamma   90.00
#
_symmetry.space_group_name_H-M   'P 1'
#
loop_
_entity.id
_entity.type
_entity.pdbx_description
1 polymer ?
#
loop_
_entity_poly.entity_id
_entity_poly.type
_entity_poly.pdbx_seq_one_letter_code
_entity_poly.pdbx_strand_id
1 'polypeptide(L)'
;YWGRDIWDACHILLRHYEHCYVIPGERFPRRAPTTDYPGRNVCTKLHGHEDGYGFDTVGDVFSDQKNPGRNRPFKIRKVMAAVVDQDLKPLERWHDLREGETAVVWDAHLGGFPVALLGIESHPITRLGFVPTDGPDQWSSGTLFPVSSKKVARAINSASGNRPVVVLANLSGFDGSPESMRRLQLEYGAEIGRAVVNFRGPMVFCGICRYHGGAYVVFSRALNENLEVAALEGSYASVIGGKPAAAVVFSSEVDRRTRADSRLKDLEREIAGAEESRRGRLRTRWHEVYDVVHSEKLGEVAEQFDSTHSVHRALEVGSLHHIVAPERLRPYLIEALERGVRRELDAG
;
A
#
# COMPACT_ATOMS: atom_id res chain seq x y z
N TYR A 1 -9.15 9.10 -18.87
CA TYR A 1 -8.18 8.99 -19.96
C TYR A 1 -8.02 10.31 -20.71
N TRP A 2 -6.85 10.53 -21.28
CA TRP A 2 -6.56 11.67 -22.17
C TRP A 2 -6.10 11.10 -23.50
N GLY A 3 -6.77 11.48 -24.60
CA GLY A 3 -6.35 11.16 -25.95
C GLY A 3 -5.58 12.32 -26.55
N ARG A 4 -4.53 12.06 -27.32
CA ARG A 4 -3.71 13.06 -28.02
C ARG A 4 -4.46 13.65 -29.22
N ASP A 5 -5.29 12.82 -29.84
CA ASP A 5 -6.12 13.16 -30.98
C ASP A 5 -7.38 12.28 -31.00
N ILE A 6 -8.25 12.45 -31.99
CA ILE A 6 -9.51 11.70 -32.10
C ILE A 6 -9.27 10.20 -32.30
N TRP A 7 -8.22 9.81 -33.01
CA TRP A 7 -7.91 8.41 -33.28
C TRP A 7 -7.45 7.72 -32.00
N ASP A 8 -6.57 8.38 -31.24
CA ASP A 8 -6.11 7.89 -29.93
C ASP A 8 -7.28 7.79 -28.94
N ALA A 9 -8.18 8.80 -28.92
CA ALA A 9 -9.40 8.77 -28.11
C ALA A 9 -10.33 7.59 -28.47
N CYS A 10 -10.55 7.34 -29.76
CA CYS A 10 -11.33 6.18 -30.21
C CYS A 10 -10.66 4.85 -29.79
N HIS A 11 -9.34 4.75 -29.93
CA HIS A 11 -8.59 3.57 -29.53
C HIS A 11 -8.66 3.30 -28.02
N ILE A 12 -8.51 4.34 -27.22
CA ILE A 12 -8.68 4.28 -25.75
C ILE A 12 -10.10 3.84 -25.40
N LEU A 13 -11.12 4.39 -26.07
CA LEU A 13 -12.51 4.04 -25.84
C LEU A 13 -12.78 2.55 -26.13
N LEU A 14 -12.31 2.05 -27.26
CA LEU A 14 -12.46 0.63 -27.63
C LEU A 14 -11.77 -0.27 -26.58
N ARG A 15 -10.54 0.06 -26.21
CA ARG A 15 -9.82 -0.67 -25.16
C ARG A 15 -10.52 -0.61 -23.80
N HIS A 16 -11.15 0.53 -23.47
CA HIS A 16 -11.95 0.62 -22.25
C HIS A 16 -13.14 -0.34 -22.29
N TYR A 17 -13.83 -0.43 -23.41
CA TYR A 17 -14.94 -1.37 -23.59
C TYR A 17 -14.51 -2.85 -23.49
N GLU A 18 -13.31 -3.22 -23.90
CA GLU A 18 -12.76 -4.56 -23.69
C GLU A 18 -12.78 -5.00 -22.21
N HIS A 19 -12.72 -4.04 -21.29
CA HIS A 19 -12.70 -4.30 -19.85
C HIS A 19 -14.07 -4.14 -19.17
N CYS A 20 -15.00 -3.41 -19.73
CA CYS A 20 -16.22 -3.04 -19.02
C CYS A 20 -17.53 -3.36 -19.77
N TYR A 21 -17.48 -3.78 -21.04
CA TYR A 21 -18.69 -4.06 -21.80
C TYR A 21 -19.36 -5.34 -21.31
N VAL A 22 -20.62 -5.21 -20.88
CA VAL A 22 -21.46 -6.33 -20.46
C VAL A 22 -22.50 -6.59 -21.57
N ILE A 23 -22.54 -7.79 -22.07
CA ILE A 23 -23.54 -8.19 -23.06
C ILE A 23 -24.92 -8.19 -22.40
N PRO A 24 -25.98 -7.70 -23.07
CA PRO A 24 -27.32 -7.73 -22.53
C PRO A 24 -27.73 -9.13 -22.05
N GLY A 25 -28.15 -9.24 -20.79
CA GLY A 25 -28.51 -10.49 -20.14
C GLY A 25 -27.35 -11.19 -19.39
N GLU A 26 -26.14 -10.68 -19.47
CA GLU A 26 -25.02 -11.15 -18.66
C GLU A 26 -24.82 -10.26 -17.41
N ARG A 27 -24.21 -10.83 -16.36
CA ARG A 27 -23.98 -10.11 -15.09
C ARG A 27 -22.65 -9.35 -15.07
N PHE A 28 -21.64 -9.88 -15.78
CA PHE A 28 -20.27 -9.36 -15.82
C PHE A 28 -19.75 -9.28 -17.26
N PRO A 29 -18.73 -8.46 -17.53
CA PRO A 29 -18.00 -8.55 -18.79
C PRO A 29 -17.43 -9.95 -18.96
N ARG A 30 -17.43 -10.45 -20.20
CA ARG A 30 -16.93 -11.78 -20.51
C ARG A 30 -15.44 -11.91 -20.23
N ARG A 31 -15.03 -13.08 -19.77
CA ARG A 31 -13.65 -13.45 -19.61
C ARG A 31 -12.93 -13.43 -20.97
N ALA A 32 -11.84 -12.68 -21.08
CA ALA A 32 -11.02 -12.64 -22.29
C ALA A 32 -10.19 -13.92 -22.43
N PRO A 33 -9.99 -14.44 -23.65
CA PRO A 33 -9.04 -15.51 -23.87
C PRO A 33 -7.62 -15.01 -23.54
N THR A 34 -6.86 -15.80 -22.80
CA THR A 34 -5.46 -15.52 -22.48
C THR A 34 -4.63 -16.79 -22.58
N THR A 35 -3.40 -16.66 -23.05
CA THR A 35 -2.40 -17.72 -23.11
C THR A 35 -1.48 -17.70 -21.90
N ASP A 36 -1.59 -16.66 -21.04
CA ASP A 36 -0.76 -16.54 -19.84
C ASP A 36 -1.17 -17.57 -18.79
N TYR A 37 -0.21 -18.41 -18.39
CA TYR A 37 -0.45 -19.51 -17.46
C TYR A 37 -0.94 -18.98 -16.09
N PRO A 38 -2.14 -19.39 -15.63
CA PRO A 38 -2.71 -18.91 -14.37
C PRO A 38 -1.80 -19.12 -13.15
N GLY A 39 -1.08 -20.24 -13.11
CA GLY A 39 -0.15 -20.60 -12.03
C GLY A 39 1.24 -19.92 -12.11
N ARG A 40 1.44 -18.95 -12.98
CA ARG A 40 2.73 -18.28 -13.16
C ARG A 40 3.20 -17.59 -11.88
N ASN A 41 4.45 -17.89 -11.49
CA ASN A 41 5.09 -17.26 -10.33
C ASN A 41 5.49 -15.82 -10.64
N VAL A 42 4.91 -14.86 -9.92
CA VAL A 42 5.20 -13.42 -10.11
C VAL A 42 6.57 -13.03 -9.59
N CYS A 43 7.12 -13.78 -8.63
CA CYS A 43 8.40 -13.47 -8.00
C CYS A 43 9.58 -13.53 -8.97
N THR A 44 9.46 -14.27 -10.07
CA THR A 44 10.50 -14.38 -11.11
C THR A 44 10.51 -13.21 -12.10
N LYS A 45 9.51 -12.33 -12.06
CA LYS A 45 9.43 -11.18 -12.97
C LYS A 45 10.42 -10.09 -12.56
N LEU A 46 11.01 -9.44 -13.57
CA LEU A 46 11.96 -8.36 -13.34
C LEU A 46 11.27 -7.14 -12.71
N HIS A 47 11.87 -6.63 -11.65
CA HIS A 47 11.58 -5.31 -11.10
C HIS A 47 12.47 -4.26 -11.75
N GLY A 48 13.78 -4.52 -11.81
CA GLY A 48 14.81 -3.70 -12.44
C GLY A 48 15.47 -2.73 -11.45
N HIS A 49 16.75 -2.48 -11.69
CA HIS A 49 17.58 -1.57 -10.88
C HIS A 49 17.47 -0.09 -11.26
N GLU A 50 16.75 0.24 -12.32
CA GLU A 50 16.63 1.59 -12.88
C GLU A 50 16.20 2.64 -11.84
N ASP A 51 15.62 2.17 -10.73
CA ASP A 51 15.01 3.00 -9.69
C ASP A 51 15.98 3.28 -8.53
N GLY A 52 17.14 2.66 -8.48
CA GLY A 52 18.07 2.76 -7.34
C GLY A 52 17.63 2.04 -6.08
N TYR A 53 16.51 1.29 -6.10
CA TYR A 53 16.01 0.57 -4.92
C TYR A 53 16.65 -0.80 -4.71
N GLY A 54 17.39 -1.30 -5.70
CA GLY A 54 18.21 -2.51 -5.58
C GLY A 54 17.43 -3.82 -5.54
N PHE A 55 16.29 -3.87 -6.23
CA PHE A 55 15.51 -5.10 -6.46
C PHE A 55 15.70 -5.58 -7.88
N ASP A 56 16.13 -6.81 -8.07
CA ASP A 56 16.23 -7.46 -9.38
C ASP A 56 14.88 -7.95 -9.85
N THR A 57 14.17 -8.59 -8.95
CA THR A 57 12.89 -9.25 -9.21
C THR A 57 11.78 -8.74 -8.29
N VAL A 58 10.54 -9.02 -8.67
CA VAL A 58 9.38 -8.78 -7.81
C VAL A 58 9.45 -9.62 -6.53
N GLY A 59 10.06 -10.82 -6.59
CA GLY A 59 10.30 -11.65 -5.41
C GLY A 59 11.21 -10.97 -4.38
N ASP A 60 12.17 -10.17 -4.81
CA ASP A 60 13.05 -9.42 -3.90
C ASP A 60 12.27 -8.41 -3.04
N VAL A 61 11.21 -7.81 -3.59
CA VAL A 61 10.30 -6.92 -2.85
C VAL A 61 9.65 -7.65 -1.68
N PHE A 62 9.36 -8.94 -1.86
CA PHE A 62 8.69 -9.80 -0.88
C PHE A 62 9.65 -10.63 -0.02
N SER A 63 10.96 -10.46 -0.18
CA SER A 63 11.98 -11.19 0.57
C SER A 63 12.34 -10.44 1.85
N ASP A 64 12.39 -11.13 2.99
CA ASP A 64 12.85 -10.54 4.24
C ASP A 64 14.35 -10.23 4.21
N GLN A 65 15.12 -11.02 3.43
CA GLN A 65 16.55 -10.77 3.25
C GLN A 65 16.84 -9.51 2.43
N LYS A 66 16.08 -9.27 1.35
CA LYS A 66 16.28 -8.13 0.44
C LYS A 66 15.49 -6.89 0.88
N ASN A 67 14.38 -7.07 1.57
CA ASN A 67 13.49 -6.01 2.05
C ASN A 67 13.10 -6.24 3.53
N PRO A 68 14.05 -6.11 4.47
CA PRO A 68 13.78 -6.30 5.88
C PRO A 68 12.64 -5.41 6.36
N GLY A 69 11.69 -5.99 7.10
CA GLY A 69 10.51 -5.28 7.62
C GLY A 69 9.61 -4.68 6.54
N ARG A 70 9.79 -5.05 5.26
CA ARG A 70 8.99 -4.54 4.12
C ARG A 70 8.99 -3.01 4.01
N ASN A 71 10.11 -2.37 4.34
CA ASN A 71 10.23 -0.91 4.43
C ASN A 71 10.88 -0.24 3.21
N ARG A 72 11.59 -1.01 2.36
CA ARG A 72 12.30 -0.44 1.22
C ARG A 72 11.32 -0.02 0.13
N PRO A 73 11.52 1.16 -0.47
CA PRO A 73 10.67 1.63 -1.57
C PRO A 73 10.76 0.72 -2.80
N PHE A 74 9.67 0.62 -3.54
CA PHE A 74 9.58 -0.09 -4.82
C PHE A 74 8.47 0.50 -5.69
N LYS A 75 8.51 0.23 -7.00
CA LYS A 75 7.46 0.68 -7.93
C LYS A 75 6.30 -0.32 -7.95
N ILE A 76 5.13 0.10 -7.49
CA ILE A 76 3.93 -0.76 -7.49
C ILE A 76 3.55 -1.20 -8.91
N ARG A 77 3.75 -0.35 -9.92
CA ARG A 77 3.47 -0.69 -11.32
C ARG A 77 4.23 -1.93 -11.81
N LYS A 78 5.44 -2.19 -11.29
CA LYS A 78 6.21 -3.40 -11.62
C LYS A 78 5.54 -4.66 -11.04
N VAL A 79 5.03 -4.56 -9.81
CA VAL A 79 4.28 -5.66 -9.17
C VAL A 79 2.95 -5.88 -9.89
N MET A 80 2.20 -4.82 -10.18
CA MET A 80 0.94 -4.89 -10.93
C MET A 80 1.17 -5.53 -12.30
N ALA A 81 2.21 -5.12 -13.03
CA ALA A 81 2.58 -5.69 -14.33
C ALA A 81 2.95 -7.17 -14.24
N ALA A 82 3.57 -7.60 -13.13
CA ALA A 82 3.87 -9.02 -12.90
C ALA A 82 2.62 -9.85 -12.62
N VAL A 83 1.56 -9.25 -12.05
CA VAL A 83 0.33 -9.95 -11.67
C VAL A 83 -0.62 -10.12 -12.86
N VAL A 84 -0.82 -9.08 -13.69
CA VAL A 84 -1.78 -9.11 -14.81
C VAL A 84 -1.38 -10.06 -15.94
N ASP A 85 -2.32 -10.38 -16.80
CA ASP A 85 -2.09 -11.23 -17.98
C ASP A 85 -1.10 -10.55 -18.92
N GLN A 86 -0.08 -11.29 -19.35
CA GLN A 86 1.07 -10.74 -20.08
C GLN A 86 0.77 -10.47 -21.57
N ASP A 87 -0.22 -11.15 -22.12
CA ASP A 87 -0.67 -11.03 -23.50
C ASP A 87 -1.78 -9.97 -23.68
N LEU A 88 -2.30 -9.43 -22.58
CA LEU A 88 -3.35 -8.41 -22.55
C LEU A 88 -2.82 -7.13 -21.89
N LYS A 89 -2.79 -6.03 -22.65
CA LYS A 89 -2.23 -4.77 -22.14
C LYS A 89 -3.22 -4.05 -21.21
N PRO A 90 -2.80 -3.67 -20.00
CA PRO A 90 -3.64 -2.85 -19.12
C PRO A 90 -3.81 -1.43 -19.65
N LEU A 91 -4.85 -0.75 -19.19
CA LEU A 91 -5.14 0.64 -19.49
C LEU A 91 -5.16 1.45 -18.18
N GLU A 92 -4.19 2.35 -17.99
CA GLU A 92 -4.11 3.15 -16.77
C GLU A 92 -5.11 4.31 -16.80
N ARG A 93 -5.93 4.38 -15.76
CA ARG A 93 -6.93 5.43 -15.56
C ARG A 93 -6.34 6.56 -14.73
N TRP A 94 -6.63 7.81 -15.16
CA TRP A 94 -6.21 9.03 -14.44
C TRP A 94 -4.68 9.06 -14.17
N HIS A 95 -3.89 8.61 -15.14
CA HIS A 95 -2.42 8.63 -15.03
C HIS A 95 -1.91 10.05 -14.71
N ASP A 96 -2.43 11.06 -15.42
CA ASP A 96 -2.00 12.45 -15.32
C ASP A 96 -2.78 13.27 -14.27
N LEU A 97 -3.51 12.60 -13.36
CA LEU A 97 -4.19 13.28 -12.27
C LEU A 97 -3.18 13.75 -11.23
N ARG A 98 -2.86 15.04 -11.27
CA ARG A 98 -1.94 15.66 -10.32
C ARG A 98 -2.40 15.44 -8.88
N GLU A 99 -1.43 15.22 -7.97
CA GLU A 99 -1.63 14.94 -6.54
C GLU A 99 -2.34 13.60 -6.26
N GLY A 100 -2.71 12.86 -7.32
CA GLY A 100 -3.28 11.52 -7.23
C GLY A 100 -2.29 10.41 -7.61
N GLU A 101 -1.01 10.73 -7.69
CA GLU A 101 0.06 9.85 -8.19
C GLU A 101 0.28 8.65 -7.28
N THR A 102 0.01 8.77 -5.98
CA THR A 102 0.18 7.66 -5.01
C THR A 102 -0.86 6.56 -5.15
N ALA A 103 -1.92 6.77 -5.95
CA ALA A 103 -2.85 5.72 -6.32
C ALA A 103 -2.74 5.39 -7.82
N VAL A 104 -2.48 4.14 -8.14
CA VAL A 104 -2.42 3.61 -9.52
C VAL A 104 -3.68 2.81 -9.78
N VAL A 105 -4.37 3.09 -10.88
CA VAL A 105 -5.62 2.42 -11.24
C VAL A 105 -5.52 1.91 -12.67
N TRP A 106 -5.63 0.61 -12.85
CA TRP A 106 -5.63 -0.04 -14.16
C TRP A 106 -6.95 -0.72 -14.43
N ASP A 107 -7.47 -0.59 -15.64
CA ASP A 107 -8.35 -1.58 -16.25
C ASP A 107 -7.43 -2.66 -16.82
N ALA A 108 -7.57 -3.90 -16.38
CA ALA A 108 -6.65 -5.00 -16.69
C ALA A 108 -7.37 -6.34 -16.75
N HIS A 109 -6.65 -7.37 -17.17
CA HIS A 109 -7.14 -8.76 -17.13
C HIS A 109 -6.27 -9.58 -16.18
N LEU A 110 -6.90 -10.46 -15.43
CA LEU A 110 -6.25 -11.37 -14.50
C LEU A 110 -6.86 -12.77 -14.64
N GLY A 111 -6.11 -13.68 -15.27
CA GLY A 111 -6.65 -14.98 -15.70
C GLY A 111 -7.82 -14.83 -16.69
N GLY A 112 -7.78 -13.82 -17.53
CA GLY A 112 -8.84 -13.44 -18.46
C GLY A 112 -9.99 -12.62 -17.84
N PHE A 113 -10.14 -12.56 -16.51
CA PHE A 113 -11.17 -11.74 -15.87
C PHE A 113 -10.86 -10.26 -16.05
N PRO A 114 -11.75 -9.45 -16.64
CA PRO A 114 -11.64 -8.01 -16.60
C PRO A 114 -11.77 -7.51 -15.16
N VAL A 115 -10.79 -6.72 -14.69
CA VAL A 115 -10.74 -6.22 -13.32
C VAL A 115 -10.37 -4.75 -13.27
N ALA A 116 -10.84 -4.04 -12.26
CA ALA A 116 -10.24 -2.79 -11.83
C ALA A 116 -9.13 -3.12 -10.83
N LEU A 117 -7.86 -3.00 -11.26
CA LEU A 117 -6.68 -3.27 -10.44
C LEU A 117 -6.16 -1.96 -9.86
N LEU A 118 -6.10 -1.90 -8.53
CA LEU A 118 -5.60 -0.75 -7.78
C LEU A 118 -4.26 -1.11 -7.12
N GLY A 119 -3.29 -0.21 -7.23
CA GLY A 119 -2.02 -0.29 -6.53
C GLY A 119 -1.74 1.00 -5.76
N ILE A 120 -1.08 0.88 -4.61
CA ILE A 120 -0.62 2.05 -3.86
C ILE A 120 0.87 2.22 -4.12
N GLU A 121 1.25 3.41 -4.60
CA GLU A 121 2.65 3.66 -4.95
C GLU A 121 3.56 3.55 -3.72
N SER A 122 4.62 2.82 -3.90
CA SER A 122 5.46 2.35 -2.79
C SER A 122 6.86 2.97 -2.82
N HIS A 123 7.03 4.06 -3.54
CA HIS A 123 8.23 4.92 -3.48
C HIS A 123 7.82 6.38 -3.32
N PRO A 124 8.72 7.24 -2.79
CA PRO A 124 8.44 8.66 -2.69
C PRO A 124 8.38 9.30 -4.09
N ILE A 125 7.42 10.22 -4.27
CA ILE A 125 7.21 10.93 -5.53
C ILE A 125 7.41 12.43 -5.28
N THR A 126 8.24 13.08 -6.09
CA THR A 126 8.44 14.52 -6.03
C THR A 126 7.14 15.26 -6.34
N ARG A 127 6.75 16.20 -5.50
CA ARG A 127 5.62 17.08 -5.75
C ARG A 127 5.95 18.09 -6.84
N LEU A 128 4.99 18.36 -7.71
CA LEU A 128 5.11 19.36 -8.75
C LEU A 128 4.35 20.63 -8.35
N GLY A 129 4.97 21.78 -8.61
CA GLY A 129 4.38 23.10 -8.33
C GLY A 129 4.68 23.62 -6.93
N PHE A 130 3.79 24.46 -6.40
CA PHE A 130 3.93 25.05 -5.07
C PHE A 130 3.71 24.00 -3.98
N VAL A 131 4.65 23.90 -3.03
CA VAL A 131 4.56 23.04 -1.86
C VAL A 131 4.28 23.91 -0.64
N PRO A 132 3.11 23.76 0.03
CA PRO A 132 2.79 24.47 1.25
C PRO A 132 3.75 24.11 2.39
N THR A 133 4.08 25.06 3.25
CA THR A 133 5.01 24.88 4.38
C THR A 133 4.49 23.95 5.47
N ASP A 134 3.20 23.69 5.49
CA ASP A 134 2.52 22.79 6.45
C ASP A 134 2.08 21.45 5.83
N GLY A 135 2.58 21.16 4.63
CA GLY A 135 2.42 19.89 3.92
C GLY A 135 3.74 19.17 3.70
N PRO A 136 3.71 17.91 3.23
CA PRO A 136 4.91 17.16 2.95
C PRO A 136 5.63 17.68 1.69
N ASP A 137 6.95 17.66 1.70
CA ASP A 137 7.78 18.08 0.55
C ASP A 137 7.66 17.13 -0.65
N GLN A 138 7.31 15.89 -0.39
CA GLN A 138 7.09 14.85 -1.39
C GLN A 138 5.93 13.95 -0.99
N TRP A 139 5.31 13.29 -1.94
CA TRP A 139 4.34 12.24 -1.66
C TRP A 139 5.07 11.01 -1.09
N SER A 140 4.84 10.70 0.16
CA SER A 140 5.50 9.58 0.84
C SER A 140 5.00 8.23 0.34
N SER A 141 5.91 7.25 0.34
CA SER A 141 5.64 5.85 -0.01
C SER A 141 4.51 5.26 0.84
N GLY A 142 3.63 4.50 0.21
CA GLY A 142 2.59 3.75 0.90
C GLY A 142 1.57 4.63 1.64
N THR A 143 1.35 5.86 1.18
CA THR A 143 0.44 6.81 1.83
C THR A 143 -0.58 7.33 0.83
N LEU A 144 -1.83 7.46 1.26
CA LEU A 144 -2.88 8.11 0.50
C LEU A 144 -3.09 9.54 0.99
N PHE A 145 -3.11 10.46 0.04
CA PHE A 145 -3.36 11.89 0.18
C PHE A 145 -4.79 12.23 -0.29
N PRO A 146 -5.30 13.44 -0.09
CA PRO A 146 -6.70 13.76 -0.41
C PRO A 146 -7.12 13.38 -1.83
N VAL A 147 -6.31 13.73 -2.84
CA VAL A 147 -6.66 13.45 -4.24
C VAL A 147 -6.51 11.97 -4.58
N SER A 148 -5.47 11.31 -4.08
CA SER A 148 -5.31 9.87 -4.29
C SER A 148 -6.38 9.05 -3.56
N SER A 149 -6.82 9.45 -2.36
CA SER A 149 -7.95 8.84 -1.66
C SER A 149 -9.24 8.94 -2.49
N LYS A 150 -9.54 10.14 -3.02
CA LYS A 150 -10.66 10.37 -3.93
C LYS A 150 -10.56 9.52 -5.21
N LYS A 151 -9.35 9.37 -5.77
CA LYS A 151 -9.09 8.52 -6.94
C LYS A 151 -9.41 7.06 -6.66
N VAL A 152 -9.01 6.53 -5.50
CA VAL A 152 -9.31 5.16 -5.05
C VAL A 152 -10.82 4.95 -4.90
N ALA A 153 -11.52 5.83 -4.19
CA ALA A 153 -12.97 5.74 -4.01
C ALA A 153 -13.70 5.77 -5.37
N ARG A 154 -13.29 6.67 -6.28
CA ARG A 154 -13.83 6.76 -7.64
C ARG A 154 -13.59 5.47 -8.43
N ALA A 155 -12.42 4.85 -8.29
CA ALA A 155 -12.09 3.59 -8.99
C ALA A 155 -13.02 2.46 -8.55
N ILE A 156 -13.21 2.30 -7.22
CA ILE A 156 -14.12 1.31 -6.66
C ILE A 156 -15.55 1.54 -7.13
N ASN A 157 -16.07 2.76 -6.99
CA ASN A 157 -17.42 3.12 -7.41
C ASN A 157 -17.65 2.86 -8.91
N SER A 158 -16.66 3.16 -9.75
CA SER A 158 -16.78 2.98 -11.21
C SER A 158 -16.77 1.51 -11.65
N ALA A 159 -16.30 0.59 -10.82
CA ALA A 159 -16.30 -0.84 -11.07
C ALA A 159 -17.53 -1.54 -10.45
N SER A 160 -18.18 -0.90 -9.47
CA SER A 160 -19.31 -1.47 -8.73
C SER A 160 -20.46 -1.88 -9.67
N GLY A 161 -20.90 -3.11 -9.51
CA GLY A 161 -21.97 -3.69 -10.35
C GLY A 161 -21.55 -4.01 -11.78
N ASN A 162 -20.28 -3.81 -12.14
CA ASN A 162 -19.78 -4.09 -13.48
C ASN A 162 -18.68 -5.17 -13.48
N ARG A 163 -17.58 -4.96 -12.77
CA ARG A 163 -16.45 -5.88 -12.76
C ARG A 163 -15.79 -5.96 -11.39
N PRO A 164 -15.06 -7.05 -11.11
CA PRO A 164 -14.32 -7.20 -9.86
C PRO A 164 -13.29 -6.10 -9.62
N VAL A 165 -13.00 -5.83 -8.34
CA VAL A 165 -11.90 -4.97 -7.90
C VAL A 165 -10.82 -5.81 -7.24
N VAL A 166 -9.56 -5.56 -7.60
CA VAL A 166 -8.38 -6.13 -6.93
C VAL A 166 -7.53 -4.97 -6.42
N VAL A 167 -7.16 -5.01 -5.14
CA VAL A 167 -6.29 -4.02 -4.52
C VAL A 167 -4.99 -4.68 -4.07
N LEU A 168 -3.86 -4.22 -4.59
CA LEU A 168 -2.53 -4.59 -4.13
C LEU A 168 -1.99 -3.46 -3.26
N ALA A 169 -1.93 -3.69 -1.96
CA ALA A 169 -1.66 -2.64 -1.01
C ALA A 169 -0.31 -2.83 -0.30
N ASN A 170 0.56 -1.83 -0.45
CA ASN A 170 1.55 -1.47 0.54
C ASN A 170 1.10 -0.12 1.10
N LEU A 171 0.28 -0.13 2.14
CA LEU A 171 -0.46 1.05 2.60
C LEU A 171 -0.28 1.24 4.09
N SER A 172 0.52 2.27 4.44
CA SER A 172 0.79 2.65 5.83
C SER A 172 -0.31 3.50 6.45
N GLY A 173 -1.17 4.09 5.62
CA GLY A 173 -2.30 4.91 6.08
C GLY A 173 -2.59 6.12 5.21
N PHE A 174 -3.29 7.08 5.81
CA PHE A 174 -3.60 8.38 5.22
C PHE A 174 -2.65 9.44 5.75
N ASP A 175 -2.33 10.45 4.92
CA ASP A 175 -1.52 11.57 5.37
C ASP A 175 -2.24 12.42 6.42
N GLY A 176 -1.55 12.70 7.53
CA GLY A 176 -2.06 13.46 8.66
C GLY A 176 -1.54 14.89 8.73
N SER A 177 -0.88 15.40 7.68
CA SER A 177 -0.36 16.76 7.66
C SER A 177 -1.49 17.81 7.76
N PRO A 178 -1.22 19.00 8.31
CA PRO A 178 -2.21 20.07 8.36
C PRO A 178 -2.77 20.45 6.98
N GLU A 179 -1.95 20.42 5.94
CA GLU A 179 -2.40 20.60 4.56
C GLU A 179 -3.48 19.57 4.18
N SER A 180 -3.17 18.27 4.37
CA SER A 180 -4.10 17.20 4.02
C SER A 180 -5.39 17.25 4.83
N MET A 181 -5.32 17.62 6.12
CA MET A 181 -6.50 17.78 6.96
C MET A 181 -7.40 18.91 6.44
N ARG A 182 -6.84 20.08 6.08
CA ARG A 182 -7.61 21.17 5.46
C ARG A 182 -8.20 20.79 4.11
N ARG A 183 -7.55 19.88 3.38
CA ARG A 183 -8.00 19.39 2.07
C ARG A 183 -8.89 18.16 2.16
N LEU A 184 -9.53 17.97 3.32
CA LEU A 184 -10.55 16.95 3.57
C LEU A 184 -10.05 15.50 3.47
N GLN A 185 -8.83 15.22 3.96
CA GLN A 185 -8.29 13.86 3.96
C GLN A 185 -9.19 12.86 4.67
N LEU A 186 -9.77 13.22 5.82
CA LEU A 186 -10.67 12.33 6.56
C LEU A 186 -11.94 12.01 5.76
N GLU A 187 -12.50 13.03 5.08
CA GLU A 187 -13.69 12.87 4.25
C GLU A 187 -13.41 11.93 3.06
N TYR A 188 -12.33 12.17 2.32
CA TYR A 188 -11.98 11.33 1.17
C TYR A 188 -11.50 9.93 1.59
N GLY A 189 -10.88 9.79 2.76
CA GLY A 189 -10.61 8.50 3.36
C GLY A 189 -11.89 7.74 3.69
N ALA A 190 -12.87 8.41 4.31
CA ALA A 190 -14.18 7.83 4.59
C ALA A 190 -14.97 7.47 3.31
N GLU A 191 -14.78 8.22 2.21
CA GLU A 191 -15.38 7.87 0.90
C GLU A 191 -14.88 6.51 0.37
N ILE A 192 -13.63 6.13 0.65
CA ILE A 192 -13.15 4.78 0.31
C ILE A 192 -13.96 3.73 1.07
N GLY A 193 -14.15 3.92 2.39
CA GLY A 193 -14.99 3.04 3.21
C GLY A 193 -16.42 2.95 2.69
N ARG A 194 -17.04 4.10 2.35
CA ARG A 194 -18.38 4.12 1.73
C ARG A 194 -18.42 3.38 0.40
N ALA A 195 -17.39 3.54 -0.43
CA ALA A 195 -17.30 2.83 -1.71
C ALA A 195 -17.19 1.31 -1.50
N VAL A 196 -16.41 0.87 -0.51
CA VAL A 196 -16.27 -0.55 -0.14
C VAL A 196 -17.60 -1.11 0.39
N VAL A 197 -18.27 -0.42 1.31
CA VAL A 197 -19.58 -0.84 1.86
C VAL A 197 -20.63 -1.01 0.77
N ASN A 198 -20.69 -0.07 -0.18
CA ASN A 198 -21.70 -0.06 -1.24
C ASN A 198 -21.29 -0.84 -2.49
N PHE A 199 -20.10 -1.42 -2.51
CA PHE A 199 -19.61 -2.14 -3.68
C PHE A 199 -20.45 -3.41 -3.94
N ARG A 200 -20.86 -3.57 -5.19
CA ARG A 200 -21.59 -4.74 -5.67
C ARG A 200 -20.71 -5.54 -6.62
N GLY A 201 -20.38 -6.76 -6.21
CA GLY A 201 -19.53 -7.68 -6.95
C GLY A 201 -18.30 -8.13 -6.14
N PRO A 202 -17.45 -8.98 -6.70
CA PRO A 202 -16.27 -9.49 -6.01
C PRO A 202 -15.21 -8.41 -5.79
N MET A 203 -14.67 -8.32 -4.57
CA MET A 203 -13.55 -7.47 -4.23
C MET A 203 -12.48 -8.30 -3.52
N VAL A 204 -11.23 -8.18 -3.97
CA VAL A 204 -10.08 -8.84 -3.34
C VAL A 204 -9.07 -7.77 -2.92
N PHE A 205 -8.79 -7.71 -1.63
CA PHE A 205 -7.72 -6.87 -1.10
C PHE A 205 -6.55 -7.76 -0.67
N CYS A 206 -5.35 -7.46 -1.13
CA CYS A 206 -4.14 -8.17 -0.74
C CYS A 206 -3.09 -7.18 -0.23
N GLY A 207 -2.76 -7.25 1.07
CA GLY A 207 -1.61 -6.58 1.66
C GLY A 207 -0.33 -7.25 1.20
N ILE A 208 0.47 -6.57 0.38
CA ILE A 208 1.69 -7.15 -0.19
C ILE A 208 2.95 -6.85 0.63
N CYS A 209 2.92 -5.82 1.48
CA CYS A 209 4.00 -5.46 2.41
C CYS A 209 3.43 -4.97 3.74
N ARG A 210 2.80 -3.78 3.75
CA ARG A 210 2.25 -3.15 4.95
C ARG A 210 0.77 -2.82 4.75
N TYR A 211 0.01 -3.00 5.81
CA TYR A 211 -1.43 -2.76 5.84
C TYR A 211 -1.81 -2.19 7.20
N HIS A 212 -1.77 -0.87 7.31
CA HIS A 212 -1.91 -0.15 8.58
C HIS A 212 -2.84 1.07 8.49
N GLY A 213 -3.14 1.63 9.65
CA GLY A 213 -3.83 2.90 9.81
C GLY A 213 -5.26 2.89 9.29
N GLY A 214 -5.69 4.03 8.72
CA GLY A 214 -7.03 4.18 8.16
C GLY A 214 -7.35 3.16 7.07
N ALA A 215 -6.33 2.68 6.34
CA ALA A 215 -6.47 1.62 5.35
C ALA A 215 -7.00 0.31 5.95
N TYR A 216 -6.51 -0.06 7.13
CA TYR A 216 -6.95 -1.24 7.87
C TYR A 216 -8.44 -1.16 8.24
N VAL A 217 -8.98 0.05 8.33
CA VAL A 217 -10.40 0.31 8.60
C VAL A 217 -11.21 0.27 7.31
N VAL A 218 -10.82 1.04 6.27
CA VAL A 218 -11.63 1.20 5.05
C VAL A 218 -11.62 -0.01 4.11
N PHE A 219 -10.66 -0.93 4.28
CA PHE A 219 -10.64 -2.23 3.60
C PHE A 219 -10.85 -3.40 4.58
N SER A 220 -11.53 -3.15 5.69
CA SER A 220 -11.88 -4.20 6.64
C SER A 220 -12.92 -5.16 6.04
N ARG A 221 -12.69 -6.46 6.23
CA ARG A 221 -13.64 -7.50 5.82
C ARG A 221 -15.05 -7.33 6.42
N ALA A 222 -15.16 -6.61 7.52
CA ALA A 222 -16.43 -6.34 8.18
C ALA A 222 -17.32 -5.36 7.40
N LEU A 223 -16.79 -4.63 6.43
CA LEU A 223 -17.52 -3.61 5.67
C LEU A 223 -18.36 -4.18 4.53
N ASN A 224 -17.94 -5.32 3.96
CA ASN A 224 -18.63 -5.90 2.81
C ASN A 224 -18.36 -7.42 2.79
N GLU A 225 -19.40 -8.23 2.74
CA GLU A 225 -19.30 -9.70 2.71
C GLU A 225 -18.64 -10.25 1.44
N ASN A 226 -18.66 -9.49 0.35
CA ASN A 226 -17.99 -9.82 -0.91
C ASN A 226 -16.52 -9.40 -0.96
N LEU A 227 -16.00 -8.77 0.11
CA LEU A 227 -14.60 -8.40 0.25
C LEU A 227 -13.78 -9.57 0.84
N GLU A 228 -12.95 -10.18 0.02
CA GLU A 228 -11.93 -11.14 0.47
C GLU A 228 -10.63 -10.39 0.79
N VAL A 229 -10.16 -10.49 2.05
CA VAL A 229 -8.95 -9.81 2.54
C VAL A 229 -7.86 -10.83 2.78
N ALA A 230 -6.73 -10.65 2.11
CA ALA A 230 -5.53 -11.47 2.25
C ALA A 230 -4.28 -10.62 2.47
N ALA A 231 -3.21 -11.27 2.89
CA ALA A 231 -1.89 -10.66 2.92
C ALA A 231 -0.81 -11.67 2.51
N LEU A 232 0.29 -11.17 1.94
CA LEU A 232 1.45 -12.01 1.67
C LEU A 232 2.15 -12.40 2.98
N GLU A 233 2.67 -13.59 3.02
CA GLU A 233 3.53 -14.04 4.11
C GLU A 233 4.72 -13.09 4.30
N GLY A 234 5.11 -12.83 5.56
CA GLY A 234 6.12 -11.85 5.90
C GLY A 234 5.66 -10.39 5.82
N SER A 235 4.38 -10.12 5.52
CA SER A 235 3.79 -8.78 5.59
C SER A 235 3.33 -8.43 7.00
N TYR A 236 2.96 -7.17 7.21
CA TYR A 236 2.51 -6.63 8.48
C TYR A 236 1.10 -6.04 8.34
N ALA A 237 0.24 -6.35 9.31
CA ALA A 237 -1.15 -5.87 9.29
C ALA A 237 -1.62 -5.52 10.71
N SER A 238 -1.92 -4.25 10.95
CA SER A 238 -2.44 -3.75 12.23
C SER A 238 -3.05 -2.36 12.09
N VAL A 239 -3.76 -1.91 13.12
CA VAL A 239 -4.37 -0.57 13.14
C VAL A 239 -3.33 0.55 13.08
N ILE A 240 -2.11 0.33 13.60
CA ILE A 240 -1.00 1.29 13.57
C ILE A 240 0.30 0.54 13.25
N GLY A 241 1.18 1.12 12.45
CA GLY A 241 2.50 0.55 12.19
C GLY A 241 3.48 0.76 13.36
N GLY A 242 4.55 -0.05 13.43
CA GLY A 242 5.50 -0.02 14.55
C GLY A 242 6.16 1.33 14.76
N LYS A 243 6.61 2.01 13.72
CA LYS A 243 7.25 3.35 13.85
C LYS A 243 6.31 4.40 14.46
N PRO A 244 5.09 4.62 13.93
CA PRO A 244 4.11 5.50 14.58
C PRO A 244 3.72 5.05 15.98
N ALA A 245 3.61 3.74 16.23
CA ALA A 245 3.32 3.21 17.56
C ALA A 245 4.43 3.57 18.56
N ALA A 246 5.70 3.35 18.20
CA ALA A 246 6.84 3.69 19.02
C ALA A 246 6.92 5.21 19.29
N ALA A 247 6.71 6.04 18.27
CA ALA A 247 6.83 7.49 18.39
C ALA A 247 5.71 8.15 19.20
N VAL A 248 4.48 7.60 19.16
CA VAL A 248 3.31 8.24 19.78
C VAL A 248 2.81 7.45 21.00
N VAL A 249 2.52 6.16 20.81
CA VAL A 249 1.91 5.34 21.87
C VAL A 249 2.93 4.94 22.94
N PHE A 250 4.14 4.60 22.51
CA PHE A 250 5.23 4.12 23.38
C PHE A 250 6.36 5.14 23.57
N SER A 251 6.12 6.43 23.32
CA SER A 251 7.13 7.49 23.46
C SER A 251 7.82 7.49 24.83
N SER A 252 7.05 7.30 25.91
CA SER A 252 7.61 7.22 27.27
C SER A 252 8.57 6.03 27.45
N GLU A 253 8.29 4.90 26.80
CA GLU A 253 9.17 3.72 26.84
C GLU A 253 10.44 3.96 26.02
N VAL A 254 10.32 4.60 24.85
CA VAL A 254 11.47 5.03 24.04
C VAL A 254 12.36 5.97 24.84
N ASP A 255 11.80 7.01 25.46
CA ASP A 255 12.53 7.95 26.30
C ASP A 255 13.21 7.26 27.48
N ARG A 256 12.53 6.37 28.16
CA ARG A 256 13.07 5.58 29.27
C ARG A 256 14.29 4.76 28.85
N ARG A 257 14.19 4.04 27.70
CA ARG A 257 15.30 3.25 27.15
C ARG A 257 16.46 4.13 26.70
N THR A 258 16.15 5.27 26.09
CA THR A 258 17.16 6.26 25.66
C THR A 258 17.98 6.75 26.86
N ARG A 259 17.33 7.22 27.91
CA ARG A 259 18.01 7.72 29.12
C ARG A 259 18.73 6.61 29.89
N ALA A 260 18.35 5.35 29.72
CA ALA A 260 19.02 4.24 30.37
C ALA A 260 20.28 3.76 29.63
N ASP A 261 20.55 4.27 28.42
CA ASP A 261 21.70 3.87 27.60
C ASP A 261 23.02 4.28 28.25
N SER A 262 23.99 3.38 28.22
CA SER A 262 25.31 3.60 28.87
C SER A 262 26.06 4.79 28.29
N ARG A 263 25.98 5.03 27.00
CA ARG A 263 26.65 6.14 26.30
C ARG A 263 26.22 7.50 26.87
N LEU A 264 24.94 7.67 27.17
CA LEU A 264 24.40 8.89 27.75
C LEU A 264 24.79 9.03 29.23
N LYS A 265 24.69 7.94 30.00
CA LYS A 265 25.10 7.94 31.42
C LYS A 265 26.58 8.23 31.58
N ASP A 266 27.44 7.76 30.68
CA ASP A 266 28.88 8.06 30.71
C ASP A 266 29.13 9.53 30.45
N LEU A 267 28.47 10.10 29.43
CA LEU A 267 28.56 11.55 29.17
C LEU A 267 28.01 12.41 30.32
N GLU A 268 26.93 11.99 30.97
CA GLU A 268 26.40 12.68 32.16
C GLU A 268 27.40 12.69 33.31
N ARG A 269 28.12 11.58 33.54
CA ARG A 269 29.20 11.50 34.53
C ARG A 269 30.38 12.40 34.15
N GLU A 270 30.77 12.43 32.87
CA GLU A 270 31.80 13.31 32.37
C GLU A 270 31.43 14.80 32.55
N ILE A 271 30.19 15.18 32.21
CA ILE A 271 29.67 16.54 32.38
C ILE A 271 29.70 16.96 33.85
N ALA A 272 29.29 16.06 34.76
CA ALA A 272 29.27 16.35 36.21
C ALA A 272 30.67 16.59 36.77
N GLY A 273 31.71 15.88 36.28
CA GLY A 273 33.08 16.02 36.69
C GLY A 273 33.92 17.07 35.94
N ALA A 274 33.36 17.69 34.88
CA ALA A 274 34.10 18.56 34.00
C ALA A 274 34.20 20.01 34.52
N GLU A 275 35.31 20.70 34.22
CA GLU A 275 35.45 22.14 34.40
C GLU A 275 34.47 22.91 33.47
N GLU A 276 34.08 24.10 33.89
CA GLU A 276 33.10 24.95 33.20
C GLU A 276 33.44 25.19 31.73
N SER A 277 34.73 25.38 31.42
CA SER A 277 35.22 25.57 30.04
C SER A 277 34.97 24.39 29.09
N ARG A 278 34.80 23.17 29.61
CA ARG A 278 34.56 21.94 28.83
C ARG A 278 33.09 21.53 28.81
N ARG A 279 32.28 21.97 29.78
CA ARG A 279 30.87 21.55 29.91
C ARG A 279 30.01 21.86 28.67
N GLY A 280 30.25 23.01 28.04
CA GLY A 280 29.52 23.40 26.83
C GLY A 280 29.68 22.38 25.71
N ARG A 281 30.91 21.98 25.39
CA ARG A 281 31.21 20.97 24.38
C ARG A 281 30.65 19.59 24.69
N LEU A 282 30.72 19.19 25.97
CA LEU A 282 30.19 17.91 26.42
C LEU A 282 28.65 17.86 26.33
N ARG A 283 27.95 18.98 26.60
CA ARG A 283 26.52 19.09 26.45
C ARG A 283 26.09 18.99 24.97
N THR A 284 26.82 19.65 24.04
CA THR A 284 26.55 19.50 22.61
C THR A 284 26.71 18.04 22.19
N ARG A 285 27.79 17.39 22.60
CA ARG A 285 28.01 15.97 22.31
C ARG A 285 26.93 15.07 22.94
N TRP A 286 26.43 15.40 24.14
CA TRP A 286 25.32 14.66 24.74
C TRP A 286 24.07 14.74 23.90
N HIS A 287 23.72 15.91 23.34
CA HIS A 287 22.56 16.04 22.45
C HIS A 287 22.73 15.25 21.15
N GLU A 288 23.90 15.30 20.53
CA GLU A 288 24.20 14.51 19.33
C GLU A 288 24.05 13.00 19.59
N VAL A 289 24.60 12.52 20.70
CA VAL A 289 24.50 11.11 21.08
C VAL A 289 23.06 10.76 21.48
N TYR A 290 22.33 11.68 22.14
CA TYR A 290 20.92 11.49 22.48
C TYR A 290 20.07 11.24 21.24
N ASP A 291 20.22 12.06 20.20
CA ASP A 291 19.44 11.90 18.95
C ASP A 291 19.71 10.56 18.27
N VAL A 292 20.95 10.11 18.26
CA VAL A 292 21.34 8.80 17.72
C VAL A 292 20.72 7.67 18.55
N VAL A 293 20.91 7.70 19.87
CA VAL A 293 20.38 6.67 20.79
C VAL A 293 18.86 6.64 20.75
N HIS A 294 18.21 7.81 20.76
CA HIS A 294 16.75 7.91 20.66
C HIS A 294 16.23 7.25 19.39
N SER A 295 16.86 7.53 18.25
CA SER A 295 16.49 6.91 16.96
C SER A 295 16.66 5.38 17.01
N GLU A 296 17.75 4.87 17.61
CA GLU A 296 17.97 3.44 17.79
C GLU A 296 16.88 2.81 18.66
N LYS A 297 16.56 3.43 19.83
CA LYS A 297 15.54 2.90 20.75
C LYS A 297 14.14 2.97 20.19
N LEU A 298 13.84 3.99 19.39
CA LEU A 298 12.60 4.07 18.64
C LEU A 298 12.50 2.91 17.64
N GLY A 299 13.59 2.59 16.93
CA GLY A 299 13.66 1.44 16.03
C GLY A 299 13.42 0.11 16.76
N GLU A 300 14.08 -0.11 17.90
CA GLU A 300 13.92 -1.33 18.71
C GLU A 300 12.46 -1.53 19.19
N VAL A 301 11.82 -0.47 19.69
CA VAL A 301 10.42 -0.52 20.13
C VAL A 301 9.46 -0.75 18.94
N ALA A 302 9.74 -0.12 17.80
CA ALA A 302 8.96 -0.32 16.59
C ALA A 302 9.05 -1.78 16.08
N GLU A 303 10.24 -2.36 16.11
CA GLU A 303 10.50 -3.75 15.71
C GLU A 303 9.79 -4.76 16.63
N GLN A 304 9.84 -4.52 17.95
CA GLN A 304 9.09 -5.32 18.93
C GLN A 304 7.58 -5.24 18.69
N PHE A 305 7.06 -4.06 18.36
CA PHE A 305 5.65 -3.88 18.03
C PHE A 305 5.29 -4.64 16.75
N ASP A 306 6.05 -4.47 15.68
CA ASP A 306 5.81 -5.12 14.39
C ASP A 306 5.90 -6.65 14.51
N SER A 307 6.83 -7.19 15.30
CA SER A 307 6.95 -8.65 15.52
C SER A 307 5.71 -9.27 16.15
N THR A 308 5.00 -8.52 17.00
CA THR A 308 3.73 -8.94 17.62
C THR A 308 2.55 -8.80 16.66
N HIS A 309 2.60 -7.80 15.76
CA HIS A 309 1.52 -7.45 14.84
C HIS A 309 1.77 -7.97 13.42
N SER A 310 2.13 -9.24 13.33
CA SER A 310 2.32 -9.94 12.06
C SER A 310 0.97 -10.27 11.39
N VAL A 311 1.02 -10.65 10.10
CA VAL A 311 -0.16 -11.15 9.38
C VAL A 311 -0.76 -12.42 10.00
N HIS A 312 0.05 -13.24 10.69
CA HIS A 312 -0.43 -14.40 11.44
C HIS A 312 -1.37 -13.97 12.57
N ARG A 313 -0.98 -12.94 13.33
CA ARG A 313 -1.85 -12.39 14.37
C ARG A 313 -3.13 -11.78 13.78
N ALA A 314 -3.02 -11.09 12.64
CA ALA A 314 -4.18 -10.54 11.93
C ALA A 314 -5.15 -11.64 11.45
N LEU A 315 -4.63 -12.79 11.02
CA LEU A 315 -5.44 -13.97 10.68
C LEU A 315 -6.13 -14.55 11.91
N GLU A 316 -5.39 -14.76 13.02
CA GLU A 316 -5.94 -15.29 14.28
C GLU A 316 -7.10 -14.45 14.83
N VAL A 317 -6.97 -13.12 14.80
CA VAL A 317 -8.04 -12.21 15.24
C VAL A 317 -9.15 -12.00 14.21
N GLY A 318 -9.08 -12.70 13.08
CA GLY A 318 -10.11 -12.66 12.05
C GLY A 318 -10.12 -11.41 11.17
N SER A 319 -9.03 -10.64 11.12
CA SER A 319 -8.92 -9.47 10.24
C SER A 319 -8.57 -9.82 8.79
N LEU A 320 -7.94 -10.99 8.58
CA LEU A 320 -7.65 -11.56 7.28
C LEU A 320 -8.43 -12.86 7.06
N HIS A 321 -8.66 -13.22 5.80
CA HIS A 321 -9.16 -14.52 5.41
C HIS A 321 -8.02 -15.51 5.13
N HIS A 322 -6.93 -15.01 4.50
CA HIS A 322 -5.83 -15.84 4.03
C HIS A 322 -4.47 -15.16 4.17
N ILE A 323 -3.44 -15.98 4.46
CA ILE A 323 -2.04 -15.65 4.25
C ILE A 323 -1.59 -16.40 3.00
N VAL A 324 -0.93 -15.70 2.09
CA VAL A 324 -0.57 -16.20 0.76
C VAL A 324 0.94 -16.17 0.59
N ALA A 325 1.54 -17.29 0.19
CA ALA A 325 2.95 -17.31 -0.19
C ALA A 325 3.16 -16.39 -1.43
N PRO A 326 4.24 -15.59 -1.48
CA PRO A 326 4.49 -14.65 -2.58
C PRO A 326 4.41 -15.27 -3.98
N GLU A 327 4.90 -16.49 -4.13
CA GLU A 327 4.87 -17.25 -5.39
C GLU A 327 3.45 -17.61 -5.84
N ARG A 328 2.53 -17.66 -4.88
CA ARG A 328 1.11 -17.99 -5.11
C ARG A 328 0.22 -16.76 -5.30
N LEU A 329 0.78 -15.55 -5.28
CA LEU A 329 -0.02 -14.31 -5.37
C LEU A 329 -0.97 -14.31 -6.56
N ARG A 330 -0.45 -14.52 -7.78
CA ARG A 330 -1.28 -14.50 -9.00
C ARG A 330 -2.33 -15.64 -9.03
N PRO A 331 -1.97 -16.92 -8.85
CA PRO A 331 -2.96 -18.00 -8.77
C PRO A 331 -4.03 -17.74 -7.71
N TYR A 332 -3.63 -17.30 -6.51
CA TYR A 332 -4.56 -16.99 -5.44
C TYR A 332 -5.59 -15.90 -5.85
N LEU A 333 -5.13 -14.81 -6.47
CA LEU A 333 -6.01 -13.73 -6.91
C LEU A 333 -7.01 -14.23 -7.97
N ILE A 334 -6.58 -15.07 -8.92
CA ILE A 334 -7.46 -15.67 -9.93
C ILE A 334 -8.51 -16.57 -9.27
N GLU A 335 -8.08 -17.43 -8.35
CA GLU A 335 -8.97 -18.32 -7.58
C GLU A 335 -9.99 -17.53 -6.75
N ALA A 336 -9.57 -16.43 -6.11
CA ALA A 336 -10.44 -15.54 -5.36
C ALA A 336 -11.49 -14.86 -6.25
N LEU A 337 -11.08 -14.39 -7.42
CA LEU A 337 -12.00 -13.84 -8.42
C LEU A 337 -13.02 -14.89 -8.91
N GLU A 338 -12.57 -16.12 -9.18
CA GLU A 338 -13.46 -17.22 -9.59
C GLU A 338 -14.49 -17.55 -8.51
N ARG A 339 -14.07 -17.62 -7.24
CA ARG A 339 -14.99 -17.81 -6.10
C ARG A 339 -16.01 -16.70 -6.00
N GLY A 340 -15.54 -15.45 -6.09
CA GLY A 340 -16.41 -14.28 -5.97
C GLY A 340 -17.41 -14.15 -7.10
N VAL A 341 -16.97 -14.33 -8.35
CA VAL A 341 -17.84 -14.29 -9.53
C VAL A 341 -18.88 -15.42 -9.48
N ARG A 342 -18.47 -16.64 -9.11
CA ARG A 342 -19.41 -17.77 -8.97
C ARG A 342 -20.49 -17.48 -7.93
N ARG A 343 -20.10 -16.95 -6.76
CA ARG A 343 -21.04 -16.58 -5.68
C ARG A 343 -22.10 -15.57 -6.16
N GLU A 344 -21.67 -14.56 -6.93
CA GLU A 344 -22.59 -13.56 -7.49
C GLU A 344 -23.52 -14.12 -8.56
N LEU A 345 -23.05 -15.09 -9.35
CA LEU A 345 -23.87 -15.76 -10.37
C LEU A 345 -24.88 -16.74 -9.74
N ASP A 346 -24.51 -17.39 -8.64
CA ASP A 346 -25.38 -18.33 -7.92
C ASP A 346 -26.46 -17.62 -7.07
N ALA A 347 -26.22 -16.35 -6.73
CA ALA A 347 -27.15 -15.53 -5.91
C ALA A 347 -28.20 -14.76 -6.73
N GLY A 348 -28.04 -14.65 -8.04
CA GLY A 348 -28.95 -13.93 -8.96
C GLY A 348 -29.74 -14.84 -9.86
#